data_62af4f1fabbf510ae18de25c47b84cb1
#
_entry.id   62af4f1fabbf510ae18de25c47b84cb1
#
_cell.length_a   1.000
_cell.length_b   1.000
_cell.length_c   1.000
_cell.angle_alpha   90.00
_cell.angle_beta   90.00
_cell.angle_gamma   90.00
#
_symmetry.space_group_name_H-M   'P 1'
#
loop_
_entity.id
_entity.type
_entity.pdbx_description
1 polymer ?
#
loop_
_entity_poly.entity_id
_entity_poly.type
_entity_poly.pdbx_seq_one_letter_code
_entity_poly.pdbx_strand_id
1 'polypeptide(L)'
;MRKVFLFIAVCLAFSYLVGCDGKKKTDGDNAPTLVDSNAAADSTLYGICGEGTSMSVLELITDKGDTLSLLLEGADTCSNVQGGLLAGDHLAVISCKTADGELFAKSVLNITSLMGKWTSIDRHFVIEEGGVVTGDDSEPNPYVEWKINNGRLVLSSDTFSVYGLGPDSLLLENQKGIYAYKRDVKQH
;
A
#
# COMPACT_ATOMS: atom_id res chain seq x y z
N MET A 1 -16.58 69.67 -19.19
CA MET A 1 -16.78 69.11 -17.87
C MET A 1 -18.28 68.83 -17.65
N ARG A 2 -18.90 67.96 -18.35
CA ARG A 2 -20.34 67.63 -18.25
C ARG A 2 -20.61 66.33 -19.02
N LYS A 3 -20.02 65.19 -18.72
CA LYS A 3 -20.34 63.90 -19.29
C LYS A 3 -19.95 62.68 -18.44
N VAL A 4 -19.78 62.82 -17.11
CA VAL A 4 -19.37 61.71 -16.24
C VAL A 4 -20.47 61.23 -15.28
N PHE A 5 -21.65 61.82 -15.29
CA PHE A 5 -22.72 61.52 -14.32
C PHE A 5 -23.84 60.59 -14.80
N LEU A 6 -23.67 59.92 -15.97
CA LEU A 6 -24.78 59.12 -16.54
C LEU A 6 -24.54 57.59 -16.53
N PHE A 7 -23.52 57.09 -15.88
CA PHE A 7 -23.20 55.64 -15.84
C PHE A 7 -23.40 54.93 -14.49
N ILE A 8 -23.86 55.67 -13.46
CA ILE A 8 -24.03 55.08 -12.11
C ILE A 8 -25.48 54.64 -11.81
N ALA A 9 -26.42 54.89 -12.70
CA ALA A 9 -27.86 54.63 -12.43
C ALA A 9 -28.43 53.33 -12.99
N VAL A 10 -27.65 52.44 -13.61
CA VAL A 10 -28.17 51.23 -14.24
C VAL A 10 -27.80 49.90 -13.52
N CYS A 11 -26.98 49.90 -12.47
CA CYS A 11 -26.55 48.68 -11.82
C CYS A 11 -27.34 48.29 -10.55
N LEU A 12 -28.48 48.89 -10.25
CA LEU A 12 -29.23 48.64 -8.99
C LEU A 12 -30.60 47.96 -9.15
N ALA A 13 -30.87 47.27 -10.28
CA ALA A 13 -32.20 46.70 -10.55
C ALA A 13 -32.19 45.19 -10.86
N PHE A 14 -31.24 44.38 -10.34
CA PHE A 14 -31.27 42.91 -10.55
C PHE A 14 -30.90 42.14 -9.28
N SER A 15 -31.62 42.29 -8.22
CA SER A 15 -31.47 41.49 -6.99
C SER A 15 -32.80 41.28 -6.29
N TYR A 16 -33.73 40.60 -6.88
CA TYR A 16 -34.83 39.95 -6.15
C TYR A 16 -35.46 38.92 -7.06
N LEU A 17 -35.13 37.65 -6.87
CA LEU A 17 -35.99 36.48 -7.08
C LEU A 17 -35.22 35.23 -6.59
N VAL A 18 -35.26 34.93 -5.31
CA VAL A 18 -35.14 33.56 -4.82
C VAL A 18 -36.22 33.37 -3.78
N GLY A 19 -37.25 32.74 -4.14
CA GLY A 19 -38.21 32.12 -3.26
C GLY A 19 -38.57 30.80 -3.87
N CYS A 20 -38.27 29.72 -3.19
CA CYS A 20 -39.06 28.52 -3.34
C CYS A 20 -38.97 27.69 -2.09
N ASP A 21 -40.01 27.77 -1.34
CA ASP A 21 -40.42 26.90 -0.26
C ASP A 21 -41.04 25.63 -0.88
N GLY A 22 -40.73 24.46 -0.27
CA GLY A 22 -41.25 23.20 -0.78
C GLY A 22 -40.91 22.05 0.18
N LYS A 23 -41.54 22.04 1.37
CA LYS A 23 -41.59 20.86 2.25
C LYS A 23 -42.22 19.68 1.52
N LYS A 24 -41.51 18.52 1.54
CA LYS A 24 -42.15 17.21 1.62
C LYS A 24 -41.26 16.27 2.42
N LYS A 25 -41.81 15.83 3.55
CA LYS A 25 -41.32 14.71 4.34
C LYS A 25 -41.54 13.42 3.55
N THR A 26 -40.56 12.54 3.56
CA THR A 26 -40.80 11.08 3.57
C THR A 26 -39.59 10.43 4.20
N ASP A 27 -39.84 9.64 5.21
CA ASP A 27 -38.90 8.81 5.97
C ASP A 27 -38.18 7.81 5.06
N GLY A 28 -36.92 7.58 5.34
CA GLY A 28 -36.10 6.56 4.68
C GLY A 28 -34.67 6.67 5.17
N ASP A 29 -34.35 5.99 6.27
CA ASP A 29 -33.01 5.74 6.74
C ASP A 29 -32.10 5.28 5.61
N ASN A 30 -31.15 6.11 5.23
CA ASN A 30 -29.87 5.73 4.66
C ASN A 30 -28.92 6.91 4.89
N ALA A 31 -28.27 6.89 6.04
CA ALA A 31 -27.08 7.70 6.25
C ALA A 31 -26.05 7.30 5.17
N PRO A 32 -25.56 8.22 4.33
CA PRO A 32 -24.38 7.90 3.53
C PRO A 32 -23.23 7.74 4.52
N THR A 33 -22.81 6.49 4.66
CA THR A 33 -21.49 6.19 5.23
C THR A 33 -20.49 7.04 4.48
N LEU A 34 -19.93 8.03 5.14
CA LEU A 34 -18.76 8.75 4.65
C LEU A 34 -17.65 7.72 4.53
N VAL A 35 -17.52 7.16 3.34
CA VAL A 35 -16.32 6.42 2.97
C VAL A 35 -15.23 7.47 2.99
N ASP A 36 -14.34 7.34 3.96
CA ASP A 36 -13.15 8.17 4.10
C ASP A 36 -12.26 7.93 2.87
N SER A 37 -12.51 8.69 1.80
CA SER A 37 -11.87 8.59 0.50
C SER A 37 -10.48 9.21 0.48
N ASN A 38 -9.81 9.28 1.64
CA ASN A 38 -8.46 9.79 1.79
C ASN A 38 -7.40 8.67 1.98
N ALA A 39 -7.73 7.43 1.65
CA ALA A 39 -6.70 6.42 1.47
C ALA A 39 -5.92 6.78 0.21
N ALA A 40 -4.66 7.24 0.36
CA ALA A 40 -3.76 7.43 -0.75
C ALA A 40 -3.77 6.16 -1.62
N ALA A 41 -3.94 6.33 -2.94
CA ALA A 41 -3.96 5.20 -3.87
C ALA A 41 -2.72 4.33 -3.65
N ASP A 42 -2.90 3.01 -3.73
CA ASP A 42 -1.77 2.08 -3.60
C ASP A 42 -0.77 2.30 -4.73
N SER A 43 0.46 2.65 -4.36
CA SER A 43 1.57 2.91 -5.28
C SER A 43 2.51 1.70 -5.43
N THR A 44 2.12 0.55 -4.88
CA THR A 44 2.94 -0.67 -4.95
C THR A 44 3.01 -1.19 -6.39
N LEU A 45 4.23 -1.40 -6.88
CA LEU A 45 4.51 -2.10 -8.13
C LEU A 45 4.72 -3.59 -7.82
N TYR A 46 4.04 -4.44 -8.58
CA TYR A 46 4.19 -5.89 -8.50
C TYR A 46 4.87 -6.41 -9.74
N GLY A 47 5.69 -7.45 -9.58
CA GLY A 47 6.37 -8.09 -10.69
C GLY A 47 7.38 -9.14 -10.26
N ILE A 48 8.04 -9.73 -11.24
CA ILE A 48 9.04 -10.78 -11.08
C ILE A 48 10.44 -10.15 -11.08
N CYS A 49 11.30 -10.62 -10.18
CA CYS A 49 12.73 -10.32 -10.18
C CYS A 49 13.36 -10.87 -11.46
N GLY A 50 13.88 -10.02 -12.31
CA GLY A 50 14.52 -10.38 -13.57
C GLY A 50 15.95 -10.91 -13.38
N GLU A 51 16.45 -11.61 -14.40
CA GLU A 51 17.82 -12.15 -14.42
C GLU A 51 18.91 -11.06 -14.50
N GLY A 52 18.55 -9.85 -14.98
CA GLY A 52 19.43 -8.69 -15.02
C GLY A 52 19.63 -8.00 -13.67
N THR A 53 19.01 -8.52 -12.58
CA THR A 53 19.19 -7.97 -11.24
C THR A 53 20.62 -8.16 -10.76
N SER A 54 21.19 -7.11 -10.17
CA SER A 54 22.54 -7.04 -9.62
C SER A 54 22.55 -6.48 -8.21
N MET A 55 23.73 -6.27 -7.62
CA MET A 55 23.85 -5.69 -6.28
C MET A 55 23.30 -4.27 -6.19
N SER A 56 23.39 -3.49 -7.26
CA SER A 56 23.01 -2.06 -7.26
C SER A 56 21.75 -1.75 -8.09
N VAL A 57 21.25 -2.73 -8.85
CA VAL A 57 20.10 -2.53 -9.75
C VAL A 57 19.15 -3.71 -9.67
N LEU A 58 17.88 -3.44 -9.46
CA LEU A 58 16.78 -4.39 -9.59
C LEU A 58 16.19 -4.28 -11.01
N GLU A 59 16.19 -5.39 -11.73
CA GLU A 59 15.33 -5.56 -12.90
C GLU A 59 13.98 -6.11 -12.44
N LEU A 60 12.93 -5.33 -12.60
CA LEU A 60 11.57 -5.71 -12.26
C LEU A 60 10.75 -5.90 -13.53
N ILE A 61 10.34 -7.12 -13.81
CA ILE A 61 9.38 -7.44 -14.88
C ILE A 61 7.99 -7.34 -14.24
N THR A 62 7.30 -6.22 -14.49
CA THR A 62 6.02 -5.94 -13.84
C THR A 62 4.94 -6.91 -14.31
N ASP A 63 3.90 -7.11 -13.48
CA ASP A 63 2.73 -7.94 -13.84
C ASP A 63 1.96 -7.40 -15.06
N LYS A 64 2.24 -6.15 -15.46
CA LYS A 64 1.71 -5.54 -16.69
C LYS A 64 2.54 -5.85 -17.94
N GLY A 65 3.71 -6.49 -17.77
CA GLY A 65 4.62 -6.86 -18.84
C GLY A 65 5.73 -5.84 -19.14
N ASP A 66 5.81 -4.73 -18.39
CA ASP A 66 6.88 -3.75 -18.55
C ASP A 66 8.13 -4.20 -17.80
N THR A 67 9.32 -3.96 -18.36
CA THR A 67 10.59 -4.17 -17.64
C THR A 67 11.12 -2.84 -17.14
N LEU A 68 11.29 -2.75 -15.83
CA LEU A 68 11.81 -1.57 -15.14
C LEU A 68 13.19 -1.87 -14.57
N SER A 69 14.09 -0.90 -14.68
CA SER A 69 15.41 -0.90 -14.03
C SER A 69 15.35 0.09 -12.88
N LEU A 70 15.52 -0.39 -11.64
CA LEU A 70 15.44 0.43 -10.44
C LEU A 70 16.77 0.36 -9.68
N LEU A 71 17.31 1.52 -9.33
CA LEU A 71 18.50 1.59 -8.48
C LEU A 71 18.17 1.07 -7.08
N LEU A 72 19.10 0.28 -6.51
CA LEU A 72 19.03 -0.21 -5.12
C LEU A 72 19.92 0.62 -4.18
N GLU A 73 20.89 1.32 -4.73
CA GLU A 73 21.79 2.20 -3.99
C GLU A 73 21.78 3.60 -4.61
N GLY A 74 21.72 4.61 -3.78
CA GLY A 74 21.86 6.03 -4.15
C GLY A 74 23.00 6.66 -3.35
N ALA A 75 23.35 7.91 -3.64
CA ALA A 75 24.48 8.61 -3.01
C ALA A 75 24.40 8.65 -1.47
N ASP A 76 23.18 8.75 -0.93
CA ASP A 76 22.91 8.86 0.51
C ASP A 76 21.80 7.91 1.00
N THR A 77 21.38 6.95 0.17
CA THR A 77 20.21 6.12 0.46
C THR A 77 20.42 4.70 -0.07
N CYS A 78 20.09 3.72 0.76
CA CYS A 78 20.01 2.31 0.36
C CYS A 78 18.55 1.86 0.35
N SER A 79 18.21 0.98 -0.58
CA SER A 79 16.91 0.33 -0.61
C SER A 79 16.70 -0.54 0.62
N ASN A 80 15.48 -0.51 1.16
CA ASN A 80 15.06 -1.49 2.16
C ASN A 80 14.58 -2.76 1.45
N VAL A 81 15.46 -3.77 1.34
CA VAL A 81 15.14 -5.06 0.71
C VAL A 81 14.88 -6.09 1.79
N GLN A 82 13.67 -6.66 1.77
CA GLN A 82 13.22 -7.68 2.70
C GLN A 82 12.96 -9.01 1.96
N GLY A 83 13.56 -10.09 2.41
CA GLY A 83 13.42 -11.44 1.84
C GLY A 83 14.41 -11.78 0.72
N GLY A 84 15.37 -10.86 0.42
CA GLY A 84 16.35 -11.06 -0.63
C GLY A 84 15.80 -10.87 -2.05
N LEU A 85 16.69 -11.00 -3.04
CA LEU A 85 16.36 -10.87 -4.47
C LEU A 85 16.92 -12.10 -5.18
N LEU A 86 16.04 -12.95 -5.67
CA LEU A 86 16.40 -14.08 -6.51
C LEU A 86 15.58 -14.00 -7.80
N ALA A 87 16.23 -14.23 -8.94
CA ALA A 87 15.54 -14.24 -10.23
C ALA A 87 14.38 -15.23 -10.21
N GLY A 88 13.21 -14.77 -10.67
CA GLY A 88 11.97 -15.53 -10.62
C GLY A 88 11.09 -15.27 -9.38
N ASP A 89 11.61 -14.63 -8.33
CA ASP A 89 10.78 -14.28 -7.16
C ASP A 89 9.78 -13.17 -7.48
N HIS A 90 8.59 -13.28 -6.92
CA HIS A 90 7.57 -12.24 -6.99
C HIS A 90 7.80 -11.17 -5.93
N LEU A 91 7.82 -9.92 -6.34
CA LEU A 91 8.20 -8.76 -5.54
C LEU A 91 7.08 -7.73 -5.47
N ALA A 92 7.00 -7.05 -4.32
CA ALA A 92 6.24 -5.81 -4.14
C ALA A 92 7.22 -4.66 -3.90
N VAL A 93 7.19 -3.64 -4.76
CA VAL A 93 8.18 -2.57 -4.80
C VAL A 93 7.51 -1.21 -4.66
N ILE A 94 8.02 -0.38 -3.76
CA ILE A 94 7.73 1.05 -3.71
C ILE A 94 8.89 1.78 -4.37
N SER A 95 8.60 2.51 -5.43
CA SER A 95 9.61 3.28 -6.17
C SER A 95 9.45 4.79 -5.98
N CYS A 96 10.53 5.51 -6.18
CA CYS A 96 10.52 6.96 -6.34
C CYS A 96 11.48 7.36 -7.47
N LYS A 97 11.40 8.61 -7.90
CA LYS A 97 12.37 9.18 -8.84
C LYS A 97 13.47 9.89 -8.06
N THR A 98 14.71 9.69 -8.49
CA THR A 98 15.84 10.47 -8.01
C THR A 98 15.81 11.90 -8.57
N ALA A 99 16.68 12.77 -8.10
CA ALA A 99 16.81 14.14 -8.62
C ALA A 99 17.17 14.15 -10.12
N ASP A 100 17.92 13.14 -10.59
CA ASP A 100 18.34 12.97 -11.98
C ASP A 100 17.27 12.30 -12.85
N GLY A 101 16.12 11.95 -12.25
CA GLY A 101 14.97 11.35 -12.93
C GLY A 101 15.03 9.83 -13.08
N GLU A 102 16.03 9.17 -12.52
CA GLU A 102 16.14 7.71 -12.50
C GLU A 102 15.15 7.09 -11.51
N LEU A 103 14.75 5.86 -11.76
CA LEU A 103 13.90 5.11 -10.82
C LEU A 103 14.75 4.50 -9.71
N PHE A 104 14.33 4.69 -8.48
CA PHE A 104 14.95 4.14 -7.29
C PHE A 104 13.93 3.27 -6.54
N ALA A 105 14.33 2.05 -6.16
CA ALA A 105 13.52 1.16 -5.34
C ALA A 105 13.67 1.56 -3.86
N LYS A 106 12.72 2.32 -3.33
CA LYS A 106 12.72 2.75 -1.93
C LYS A 106 12.56 1.57 -0.97
N SER A 107 11.70 0.63 -1.32
CA SER A 107 11.41 -0.56 -0.52
C SER A 107 11.06 -1.72 -1.44
N VAL A 108 11.61 -2.88 -1.17
CA VAL A 108 11.35 -4.13 -1.88
C VAL A 108 10.99 -5.20 -0.86
N LEU A 109 9.81 -5.80 -1.02
CA LEU A 109 9.39 -6.95 -0.25
C LEU A 109 9.27 -8.16 -1.18
N ASN A 110 10.02 -9.20 -0.88
CA ASN A 110 9.96 -10.46 -1.60
C ASN A 110 8.72 -11.26 -1.12
N ILE A 111 7.71 -11.32 -1.96
CA ILE A 111 6.45 -12.02 -1.68
C ILE A 111 6.68 -13.53 -1.65
N THR A 112 7.51 -14.06 -2.55
CA THR A 112 7.87 -15.49 -2.56
C THR A 112 8.48 -15.91 -1.23
N SER A 113 9.40 -15.09 -0.69
CA SER A 113 10.00 -15.32 0.62
C SER A 113 9.03 -15.09 1.79
N LEU A 114 8.01 -14.25 1.61
CA LEU A 114 7.01 -13.99 2.65
C LEU A 114 6.04 -15.16 2.83
N MET A 115 5.71 -15.88 1.74
CA MET A 115 4.81 -17.03 1.79
C MET A 115 5.35 -18.16 2.65
N GLY A 116 4.45 -18.89 3.30
CA GLY A 116 4.75 -20.06 4.13
C GLY A 116 4.18 -19.96 5.54
N LYS A 117 4.56 -20.94 6.37
CA LYS A 117 4.06 -21.08 7.74
C LYS A 117 4.95 -20.32 8.72
N TRP A 118 4.33 -19.46 9.48
CA TRP A 118 4.95 -18.61 10.49
C TRP A 118 4.41 -18.90 11.87
N THR A 119 5.31 -19.02 12.85
CA THR A 119 4.99 -19.44 14.21
C THR A 119 5.66 -18.51 15.24
N SER A 120 4.89 -18.05 16.21
CA SER A 120 5.38 -17.40 17.43
C SER A 120 4.88 -18.13 18.67
N ILE A 121 5.15 -17.59 19.85
CA ILE A 121 4.63 -18.15 21.12
C ILE A 121 3.12 -18.07 21.17
N ASP A 122 2.55 -16.99 20.63
CA ASP A 122 1.14 -16.66 20.82
C ASP A 122 0.30 -16.87 19.54
N ARG A 123 0.94 -17.11 18.38
CA ARG A 123 0.22 -17.12 17.10
C ARG A 123 0.91 -17.99 16.05
N HIS A 124 0.06 -18.66 15.25
CA HIS A 124 0.48 -19.50 14.11
C HIS A 124 -0.38 -19.13 12.91
N PHE A 125 0.25 -18.94 11.76
CA PHE A 125 -0.50 -18.71 10.51
C PHE A 125 0.34 -19.10 9.29
N VAL A 126 -0.36 -19.35 8.19
CA VAL A 126 0.24 -19.63 6.87
C VAL A 126 -0.18 -18.52 5.93
N ILE A 127 0.80 -17.88 5.30
CA ILE A 127 0.58 -16.93 4.19
C ILE A 127 0.60 -17.75 2.91
N GLU A 128 -0.52 -17.75 2.18
CA GLU A 128 -0.71 -18.51 0.95
C GLU A 128 -0.86 -17.57 -0.26
N GLU A 129 -0.69 -18.12 -1.45
CA GLU A 129 -0.99 -17.39 -2.69
C GLU A 129 -2.44 -16.89 -2.73
N GLY A 130 -2.68 -15.84 -3.53
CA GLY A 130 -4.03 -15.33 -3.74
C GLY A 130 -4.59 -14.50 -2.59
N GLY A 131 -3.76 -14.09 -1.62
CA GLY A 131 -4.20 -13.20 -0.54
C GLY A 131 -4.85 -13.93 0.65
N VAL A 132 -4.72 -15.25 0.73
CA VAL A 132 -5.31 -16.07 1.79
C VAL A 132 -4.32 -16.22 2.94
N VAL A 133 -4.83 -16.18 4.17
CA VAL A 133 -4.10 -16.59 5.38
C VAL A 133 -4.91 -17.69 6.07
N THR A 134 -4.24 -18.79 6.39
CA THR A 134 -4.80 -19.87 7.19
C THR A 134 -4.19 -19.82 8.58
N GLY A 135 -5.02 -19.61 9.59
CA GLY A 135 -4.63 -19.54 11.01
C GLY A 135 -5.03 -20.79 11.78
N ASP A 136 -4.83 -20.73 13.10
CA ASP A 136 -5.37 -21.72 14.02
C ASP A 136 -6.80 -21.32 14.40
N ASP A 137 -7.77 -22.21 14.15
CA ASP A 137 -9.19 -21.99 14.46
C ASP A 137 -9.45 -21.76 15.98
N SER A 138 -8.49 -22.10 16.82
CA SER A 138 -8.55 -21.85 18.26
C SER A 138 -8.23 -20.40 18.66
N GLU A 139 -7.68 -19.60 17.76
CA GLU A 139 -7.37 -18.19 18.03
C GLU A 139 -8.66 -17.33 18.01
N PRO A 140 -8.81 -16.41 18.96
CA PRO A 140 -10.03 -15.58 19.05
C PRO A 140 -10.18 -14.60 17.86
N ASN A 141 -9.10 -14.25 17.17
CA ASN A 141 -9.10 -13.38 16.00
C ASN A 141 -8.02 -13.86 15.00
N PRO A 142 -8.27 -14.95 14.26
CA PRO A 142 -7.30 -15.46 13.29
C PRO A 142 -7.18 -14.49 12.10
N TYR A 143 -5.98 -14.42 11.51
CA TYR A 143 -5.81 -13.78 10.21
C TYR A 143 -6.43 -14.69 9.13
N VAL A 144 -7.17 -14.10 8.19
CA VAL A 144 -7.86 -14.84 7.12
C VAL A 144 -7.47 -14.36 5.73
N GLU A 145 -6.92 -13.16 5.61
CA GLU A 145 -6.50 -12.57 4.35
C GLU A 145 -5.23 -11.73 4.53
N TRP A 146 -4.48 -11.57 3.43
CA TRP A 146 -3.35 -10.67 3.39
C TRP A 146 -3.29 -9.90 2.08
N LYS A 147 -2.67 -8.74 2.15
CA LYS A 147 -2.31 -7.92 0.97
C LYS A 147 -1.14 -7.02 1.31
N ILE A 148 -0.49 -6.50 0.27
CA ILE A 148 0.44 -5.39 0.41
C ILE A 148 -0.28 -4.10 0.00
N ASN A 149 -0.09 -3.06 0.78
CA ASN A 149 -0.62 -1.72 0.50
C ASN A 149 0.46 -0.69 0.83
N ASN A 150 0.89 0.07 -0.17
CA ASN A 150 1.97 1.05 -0.04
C ASN A 150 3.22 0.46 0.66
N GLY A 151 3.62 -0.76 0.25
CA GLY A 151 4.79 -1.46 0.78
C GLY A 151 4.62 -2.04 2.19
N ARG A 152 3.43 -1.98 2.77
CA ARG A 152 3.11 -2.53 4.09
C ARG A 152 2.28 -3.79 3.99
N LEU A 153 2.57 -4.75 4.85
CA LEU A 153 1.78 -5.98 4.96
C LEU A 153 0.51 -5.71 5.76
N VAL A 154 -0.64 -6.03 5.19
CA VAL A 154 -1.94 -6.00 5.86
C VAL A 154 -2.37 -7.44 6.08
N LEU A 155 -2.59 -7.82 7.33
CA LEU A 155 -3.12 -9.12 7.74
C LEU A 155 -4.52 -8.87 8.34
N SER A 156 -5.56 -9.21 7.59
CA SER A 156 -6.96 -8.89 7.92
C SER A 156 -7.15 -7.38 8.16
N SER A 157 -7.33 -6.95 9.41
CA SER A 157 -7.48 -5.54 9.80
C SER A 157 -6.18 -4.88 10.26
N ASP A 158 -5.15 -5.66 10.55
CA ASP A 158 -3.90 -5.16 11.11
C ASP A 158 -2.89 -4.82 10.01
N THR A 159 -2.26 -3.65 10.10
CA THR A 159 -1.24 -3.20 9.15
C THR A 159 0.13 -3.19 9.81
N PHE A 160 1.11 -3.80 9.14
CA PHE A 160 2.47 -3.94 9.62
C PHE A 160 3.50 -3.38 8.62
N SER A 161 4.58 -2.84 9.14
CA SER A 161 5.84 -2.72 8.41
C SER A 161 6.58 -4.04 8.52
N VAL A 162 7.10 -4.57 7.44
CA VAL A 162 8.01 -5.72 7.48
C VAL A 162 9.38 -5.18 7.87
N TYR A 163 9.72 -5.34 9.16
CA TYR A 163 10.98 -4.86 9.73
C TYR A 163 12.14 -5.78 9.38
N GLY A 164 11.87 -7.07 9.23
CA GLY A 164 12.85 -8.07 8.81
C GLY A 164 12.17 -9.30 8.22
N LEU A 165 12.68 -9.75 7.08
CA LEU A 165 12.28 -11.01 6.45
C LEU A 165 13.55 -11.74 6.01
N GLY A 166 13.80 -12.87 6.63
CA GLY A 166 14.88 -13.79 6.32
C GLY A 166 14.36 -15.20 5.99
N PRO A 167 15.26 -16.13 5.69
CA PRO A 167 14.87 -17.51 5.39
C PRO A 167 14.01 -18.14 6.48
N ASP A 168 14.33 -17.90 7.76
CA ASP A 168 13.70 -18.54 8.91
C ASP A 168 13.00 -17.57 9.86
N SER A 169 12.99 -16.27 9.56
CA SER A 169 12.49 -15.25 10.46
C SER A 169 11.64 -14.19 9.75
N LEU A 170 10.57 -13.78 10.41
CA LEU A 170 9.73 -12.67 10.00
C LEU A 170 9.52 -11.74 11.21
N LEU A 171 9.91 -10.48 11.06
CA LEU A 171 9.71 -9.43 12.06
C LEU A 171 8.71 -8.43 11.51
N LEU A 172 7.57 -8.31 12.16
CA LEU A 172 6.49 -7.39 11.82
C LEU A 172 6.40 -6.30 12.88
N GLU A 173 6.29 -5.05 12.45
CA GLU A 173 6.18 -3.90 13.34
C GLU A 173 4.87 -3.15 13.09
N ASN A 174 4.19 -2.78 14.16
CA ASN A 174 3.09 -1.83 14.15
C ASN A 174 3.15 -0.89 15.36
N GLN A 175 2.13 -0.06 15.57
CA GLN A 175 2.07 0.87 16.69
C GLN A 175 2.09 0.20 18.08
N LYS A 176 1.76 -1.10 18.16
CA LYS A 176 1.71 -1.86 19.43
C LYS A 176 3.05 -2.52 19.75
N GLY A 177 3.98 -2.62 18.78
CA GLY A 177 5.29 -3.22 18.98
C GLY A 177 5.80 -4.05 17.81
N ILE A 178 6.83 -4.84 18.08
CA ILE A 178 7.47 -5.76 17.14
C ILE A 178 7.06 -7.19 17.47
N TYR A 179 6.63 -7.92 16.45
CA TYR A 179 6.21 -9.31 16.53
C TYR A 179 7.22 -10.17 15.76
N ALA A 180 7.78 -11.15 16.44
CA ALA A 180 8.77 -12.04 15.86
C ALA A 180 8.17 -13.42 15.61
N TYR A 181 8.33 -13.90 14.39
CA TYR A 181 7.88 -15.22 13.94
C TYR A 181 9.08 -16.01 13.41
N LYS A 182 9.02 -17.33 13.57
CA LYS A 182 9.93 -18.28 12.96
C LYS A 182 9.20 -19.05 11.86
N ARG A 183 9.92 -19.40 10.81
CA ARG A 183 9.41 -20.28 9.76
C ARG A 183 9.31 -21.70 10.31
N ASP A 184 8.15 -22.31 10.17
CA ASP A 184 7.97 -23.72 10.50
C ASP A 184 8.38 -24.55 9.27
N VAL A 185 9.65 -24.96 9.27
CA VAL A 185 10.18 -25.88 8.25
C VAL A 185 9.85 -27.30 8.71
N LYS A 186 8.93 -27.98 8.02
CA LYS A 186 8.75 -29.42 8.26
C LYS A 186 10.09 -30.11 8.00
N GLN A 187 10.69 -30.64 9.06
CA GLN A 187 11.81 -31.56 8.90
C GLN A 187 11.27 -32.81 8.23
N HIS A 188 11.74 -33.07 7.01
CA HIS A 188 11.54 -34.33 6.30
C HIS A 188 12.55 -35.36 6.76
#